data_5c69c0edbbe0bb050e14055d6fa3e994
#
_entry.id   5c69c0edbbe0bb050e14055d6fa3e994
#
_cell.length_a   1.000
_cell.length_b   1.000
_cell.length_c   1.000
_cell.angle_alpha   90.00
_cell.angle_beta   90.00
_cell.angle_gamma   90.00
#
_symmetry.space_group_name_H-M   'P 1'
#
loop_
_entity.id
_entity.type
_entity.pdbx_description
1 polymer ?
#
loop_
_entity_poly.entity_id
_entity_poly.type
_entity_poly.pdbx_seq_one_letter_code
_entity_poly.pdbx_strand_id
1 'polypeptide(L)'
;MPQQDGLARPDNRRTLLLDEAARLFGARGYDSTSMRDIATAVGMLPGSLYYHFPSKEDLLVAVYTIGMERMLEAVLVATRTASDPWDRLEAAAAAHLGTLLDKRGYAAAVIGGFSVNAAPSVRTELVRQRDRYEDTFRDLVAALPLGPHQDRQFLRLALLGALNWTLAWYGPEGETPEAIARRLVAQFRA
;
A
#
# COMPACT_ATOMS: atom_id res chain seq x y z
N MET A 1 -39.55 -20.51 15.43
CA MET A 1 -39.00 -19.22 15.02
C MET A 1 -37.74 -19.50 14.22
N PRO A 2 -37.72 -19.39 12.90
CA PRO A 2 -36.46 -19.56 12.13
C PRO A 2 -35.67 -18.26 12.18
N GLN A 3 -34.40 -18.39 12.57
CA GLN A 3 -33.40 -17.32 12.52
C GLN A 3 -33.24 -16.87 11.06
N GLN A 4 -33.46 -15.60 10.81
CA GLN A 4 -33.10 -14.92 9.57
C GLN A 4 -31.58 -14.76 9.55
N ASP A 5 -30.89 -15.66 8.83
CA ASP A 5 -29.53 -15.44 8.38
C ASP A 5 -29.51 -14.20 7.51
N GLY A 6 -28.95 -13.12 8.06
CA GLY A 6 -28.82 -11.84 7.40
C GLY A 6 -27.94 -11.96 6.16
N LEU A 7 -28.56 -11.91 5.01
CA LEU A 7 -27.90 -11.65 3.73
C LEU A 7 -27.09 -10.37 3.88
N ALA A 8 -25.76 -10.50 4.01
CA ALA A 8 -24.86 -9.37 4.02
C ALA A 8 -25.16 -8.46 2.83
N ARG A 9 -25.37 -7.16 3.09
CA ARG A 9 -25.65 -6.16 2.05
C ARG A 9 -24.61 -6.24 0.95
N PRO A 10 -24.95 -5.97 -0.33
CA PRO A 10 -24.01 -6.06 -1.47
C PRO A 10 -22.67 -5.35 -1.25
N ASP A 11 -22.68 -4.22 -0.56
CA ASP A 11 -21.50 -3.45 -0.16
C ASP A 11 -20.54 -4.22 0.76
N ASN A 12 -21.08 -5.02 1.68
CA ASN A 12 -20.26 -5.80 2.61
C ASN A 12 -19.54 -6.98 1.90
N ARG A 13 -20.17 -7.56 0.88
CA ARG A 13 -19.54 -8.65 0.08
C ARG A 13 -18.40 -8.14 -0.81
N ARG A 14 -18.57 -6.97 -1.42
CA ARG A 14 -17.53 -6.36 -2.25
C ARG A 14 -16.31 -6.00 -1.40
N THR A 15 -16.51 -5.44 -0.21
CA THR A 15 -15.44 -5.14 0.74
C THR A 15 -14.70 -6.40 1.17
N LEU A 16 -15.42 -7.46 1.52
CA LEU A 16 -14.82 -8.74 1.91
C LEU A 16 -13.96 -9.35 0.78
N LEU A 17 -14.42 -9.25 -0.47
CA LEU A 17 -13.66 -9.69 -1.64
C LEU A 17 -12.36 -8.90 -1.80
N LEU A 18 -12.41 -7.58 -1.64
CA LEU A 18 -11.24 -6.71 -1.75
C LEU A 18 -10.23 -6.96 -0.63
N ASP A 19 -10.69 -7.11 0.61
CA ASP A 19 -9.83 -7.40 1.75
C ASP A 19 -9.11 -8.75 1.58
N GLU A 20 -9.83 -9.79 1.14
CA GLU A 20 -9.23 -11.10 0.94
C GLU A 20 -8.31 -11.15 -0.29
N ALA A 21 -8.67 -10.45 -1.37
CA ALA A 21 -7.80 -10.30 -2.52
C ALA A 21 -6.50 -9.58 -2.16
N ALA A 22 -6.58 -8.49 -1.39
CA ALA A 22 -5.41 -7.76 -0.89
C ALA A 22 -4.50 -8.67 -0.07
N ARG A 23 -5.07 -9.44 0.86
CA ARG A 23 -4.34 -10.39 1.69
C ARG A 23 -3.63 -11.47 0.86
N LEU A 24 -4.32 -12.05 -0.11
CA LEU A 24 -3.76 -13.11 -0.97
C LEU A 24 -2.71 -12.56 -1.93
N PHE A 25 -2.95 -11.41 -2.55
CA PHE A 25 -1.97 -10.76 -3.44
C PHE A 25 -0.71 -10.35 -2.66
N GLY A 26 -0.86 -9.81 -1.45
CA GLY A 26 0.27 -9.44 -0.62
C GLY A 26 1.08 -10.65 -0.11
N ALA A 27 0.39 -11.77 0.23
CA ALA A 27 1.05 -12.94 0.79
C ALA A 27 1.67 -13.89 -0.25
N ARG A 28 1.06 -14.03 -1.42
CA ARG A 28 1.42 -15.03 -2.44
C ARG A 28 1.87 -14.42 -3.77
N GLY A 29 1.67 -13.11 -3.93
CA GLY A 29 1.84 -12.40 -5.19
C GLY A 29 0.61 -12.52 -6.10
N TYR A 30 0.48 -11.56 -7.02
CA TYR A 30 -0.60 -11.50 -8.00
C TYR A 30 -0.62 -12.75 -8.90
N ASP A 31 0.51 -13.11 -9.51
CA ASP A 31 0.56 -14.20 -10.50
C ASP A 31 0.17 -15.56 -9.90
N SER A 32 0.54 -15.80 -8.65
CA SER A 32 0.27 -17.06 -7.93
C SER A 32 -1.10 -17.14 -7.28
N THR A 33 -1.95 -16.12 -7.42
CA THR A 33 -3.31 -16.07 -6.86
C THR A 33 -4.34 -16.12 -7.97
N SER A 34 -5.29 -17.05 -7.93
CA SER A 34 -6.38 -17.16 -8.91
C SER A 34 -7.68 -16.54 -8.38
N MET A 35 -8.59 -16.18 -9.30
CA MET A 35 -9.96 -15.75 -8.95
C MET A 35 -10.70 -16.82 -8.14
N ARG A 36 -10.43 -18.11 -8.41
CA ARG A 36 -11.01 -19.24 -7.67
C ARG A 36 -10.52 -19.29 -6.22
N ASP A 37 -9.22 -19.00 -5.98
CA ASP A 37 -8.67 -18.98 -4.63
C ASP A 37 -9.33 -17.90 -3.78
N ILE A 38 -9.54 -16.72 -4.37
CA ILE A 38 -10.20 -15.59 -3.71
C ILE A 38 -11.67 -15.94 -3.42
N ALA A 39 -12.40 -16.47 -4.41
CA ALA A 39 -13.79 -16.88 -4.23
C ALA A 39 -13.93 -17.93 -3.11
N THR A 40 -13.05 -18.92 -3.09
CA THR A 40 -13.02 -19.97 -2.06
C THR A 40 -12.77 -19.38 -0.68
N ALA A 41 -11.82 -18.46 -0.56
CA ALA A 41 -11.44 -17.84 0.72
C ALA A 41 -12.58 -17.02 1.36
N VAL A 42 -13.45 -16.42 0.54
CA VAL A 42 -14.64 -15.68 1.01
C VAL A 42 -15.92 -16.50 1.02
N GLY A 43 -15.84 -17.80 0.73
CA GLY A 43 -17.02 -18.69 0.70
C GLY A 43 -18.02 -18.38 -0.43
N MET A 44 -17.55 -17.86 -1.56
CA MET A 44 -18.37 -17.52 -2.73
C MET A 44 -18.16 -18.51 -3.88
N LEU A 45 -19.18 -18.67 -4.72
CA LEU A 45 -19.01 -19.36 -6.00
C LEU A 45 -18.17 -18.46 -6.95
N PRO A 46 -17.26 -19.04 -7.75
CA PRO A 46 -16.45 -18.28 -8.70
C PRO A 46 -17.26 -17.37 -9.63
N GLY A 47 -18.41 -17.82 -10.11
CA GLY A 47 -19.31 -17.02 -10.96
C GLY A 47 -19.83 -15.77 -10.27
N SER A 48 -20.06 -15.81 -8.96
CA SER A 48 -20.50 -14.64 -8.20
C SER A 48 -19.40 -13.60 -8.07
N LEU A 49 -18.12 -14.02 -8.05
CA LEU A 49 -16.99 -13.10 -8.00
C LEU A 49 -16.85 -12.32 -9.31
N TYR A 50 -17.04 -12.98 -10.46
CA TYR A 50 -17.00 -12.33 -11.77
C TYR A 50 -18.12 -11.30 -11.97
N TYR A 51 -19.23 -11.39 -11.23
CA TYR A 51 -20.25 -10.35 -11.19
C TYR A 51 -19.74 -9.05 -10.55
N HIS A 52 -18.86 -9.13 -9.54
CA HIS A 52 -18.26 -7.97 -8.86
C HIS A 52 -17.03 -7.42 -9.58
N PHE A 53 -16.21 -8.32 -10.14
CA PHE A 53 -14.96 -7.97 -10.82
C PHE A 53 -14.84 -8.83 -12.08
N PRO A 54 -15.04 -8.24 -13.28
CA PRO A 54 -15.04 -8.97 -14.56
C PRO A 54 -13.76 -9.72 -14.85
N SER A 55 -12.62 -9.21 -14.32
CA SER A 55 -11.30 -9.83 -14.49
C SER A 55 -10.48 -9.78 -13.22
N LYS A 56 -9.39 -10.54 -13.19
CA LYS A 56 -8.40 -10.48 -12.10
C LYS A 56 -7.66 -9.14 -12.12
N GLU A 57 -7.48 -8.55 -13.29
CA GLU A 57 -6.91 -7.24 -13.51
C GLU A 57 -7.78 -6.14 -12.89
N ASP A 58 -9.10 -6.17 -13.09
CA ASP A 58 -10.03 -5.20 -12.47
C ASP A 58 -9.98 -5.29 -10.94
N LEU A 59 -9.88 -6.50 -10.41
CA LEU A 59 -9.73 -6.72 -8.98
C LEU A 59 -8.38 -6.19 -8.46
N LEU A 60 -7.28 -6.42 -9.21
CA LEU A 60 -5.97 -5.88 -8.88
C LEU A 60 -5.99 -4.35 -8.83
N VAL A 61 -6.53 -3.70 -9.86
CA VAL A 61 -6.64 -2.24 -9.92
C VAL A 61 -7.44 -1.71 -8.73
N ALA A 62 -8.55 -2.35 -8.38
CA ALA A 62 -9.36 -1.94 -7.24
C ALA A 62 -8.63 -2.09 -5.89
N VAL A 63 -7.94 -3.20 -5.68
CA VAL A 63 -7.10 -3.43 -4.48
C VAL A 63 -5.98 -2.40 -4.41
N TYR A 64 -5.29 -2.18 -5.54
CA TYR A 64 -4.19 -1.22 -5.63
C TYR A 64 -4.66 0.20 -5.32
N THR A 65 -5.80 0.62 -5.90
CA THR A 65 -6.39 1.94 -5.66
C THR A 65 -6.65 2.17 -4.17
N ILE A 66 -7.30 1.21 -3.51
CA ILE A 66 -7.58 1.32 -2.07
C ILE A 66 -6.28 1.38 -1.25
N GLY A 67 -5.28 0.57 -1.61
CA GLY A 67 -3.99 0.57 -0.95
C GLY A 67 -3.30 1.92 -1.06
N MET A 68 -3.22 2.47 -2.27
CA MET A 68 -2.60 3.77 -2.54
C MET A 68 -3.34 4.93 -1.85
N GLU A 69 -4.69 4.93 -1.86
CA GLU A 69 -5.50 5.94 -1.18
C GLU A 69 -5.27 5.92 0.33
N ARG A 70 -5.26 4.74 0.95
CA ARG A 70 -4.98 4.57 2.40
C ARG A 70 -3.58 5.05 2.78
N MET A 71 -2.57 4.70 1.97
CA MET A 71 -1.19 5.14 2.19
C MET A 71 -1.08 6.66 2.06
N LEU A 72 -1.68 7.25 1.03
CA LEU A 72 -1.66 8.69 0.80
C LEU A 72 -2.38 9.45 1.93
N GLU A 73 -3.56 9.00 2.32
CA GLU A 73 -4.32 9.61 3.41
C GLU A 73 -3.54 9.57 4.73
N ALA A 74 -2.95 8.43 5.07
CA ALA A 74 -2.16 8.28 6.29
C ALA A 74 -0.97 9.26 6.31
N VAL A 75 -0.25 9.40 5.21
CA VAL A 75 0.87 10.34 5.07
C VAL A 75 0.38 11.79 5.19
N LEU A 76 -0.69 12.15 4.49
CA LEU A 76 -1.24 13.51 4.53
C LEU A 76 -1.73 13.88 5.95
N VAL A 77 -2.36 12.96 6.66
CA VAL A 77 -2.79 13.18 8.05
C VAL A 77 -1.60 13.34 8.98
N ALA A 78 -0.62 12.46 8.90
CA ALA A 78 0.56 12.47 9.77
C ALA A 78 1.40 13.74 9.62
N THR A 79 1.46 14.30 8.41
CA THR A 79 2.29 15.47 8.11
C THR A 79 1.66 16.82 8.46
N ARG A 80 0.36 16.85 8.87
CA ARG A 80 -0.37 18.10 9.12
C ARG A 80 0.13 18.89 10.33
N THR A 81 0.59 18.21 11.36
CA THR A 81 0.89 18.82 12.66
C THR A 81 2.37 19.21 12.82
N ALA A 82 3.25 18.62 12.03
CA ALA A 82 4.68 18.92 12.09
C ALA A 82 5.00 20.17 11.25
N SER A 83 5.73 21.13 11.82
CA SER A 83 6.16 22.36 11.14
C SER A 83 7.58 22.26 10.56
N ASP A 84 8.48 21.54 11.24
CA ASP A 84 9.84 21.30 10.76
C ASP A 84 9.82 20.33 9.56
N PRO A 85 10.56 20.62 8.47
CA PRO A 85 10.58 19.78 7.28
C PRO A 85 11.07 18.34 7.52
N TRP A 86 12.06 18.14 8.42
CA TRP A 86 12.55 16.82 8.76
C TRP A 86 11.55 16.03 9.59
N ASP A 87 10.88 16.69 10.54
CA ASP A 87 9.86 16.07 11.36
C ASP A 87 8.64 15.67 10.49
N ARG A 88 8.31 16.47 9.47
CA ARG A 88 7.29 16.11 8.47
C ARG A 88 7.70 14.88 7.67
N LEU A 89 8.96 14.80 7.23
CA LEU A 89 9.44 13.61 6.50
C LEU A 89 9.45 12.37 7.40
N GLU A 90 9.84 12.51 8.67
CA GLU A 90 9.79 11.42 9.65
C GLU A 90 8.35 10.93 9.87
N ALA A 91 7.41 11.86 10.07
CA ALA A 91 5.99 11.51 10.22
C ALA A 91 5.43 10.81 8.98
N ALA A 92 5.80 11.26 7.77
CA ALA A 92 5.44 10.61 6.52
C ALA A 92 6.00 9.20 6.40
N ALA A 93 7.28 9.00 6.75
CA ALA A 93 7.93 7.70 6.75
C ALA A 93 7.30 6.74 7.77
N ALA A 94 6.96 7.22 8.96
CA ALA A 94 6.27 6.44 9.99
C ALA A 94 4.87 6.01 9.53
N ALA A 95 4.10 6.92 8.94
CA ALA A 95 2.78 6.63 8.39
C ALA A 95 2.84 5.65 7.21
N HIS A 96 3.85 5.78 6.34
CA HIS A 96 4.12 4.82 5.27
C HIS A 96 4.33 3.41 5.85
N LEU A 97 5.23 3.25 6.82
CA LEU A 97 5.50 1.96 7.46
C LEU A 97 4.28 1.41 8.20
N GLY A 98 3.53 2.25 8.91
CA GLY A 98 2.32 1.83 9.62
C GLY A 98 1.26 1.24 8.68
N THR A 99 1.11 1.81 7.48
CA THR A 99 0.20 1.27 6.46
C THR A 99 0.79 0.07 5.73
N LEU A 100 2.09 0.08 5.47
CA LEU A 100 2.79 -1.00 4.77
C LEU A 100 2.75 -2.31 5.58
N LEU A 101 2.90 -2.22 6.89
CA LEU A 101 2.96 -3.35 7.81
C LEU A 101 1.58 -3.71 8.39
N ASP A 102 0.50 -3.06 7.94
CA ASP A 102 -0.87 -3.40 8.32
C ASP A 102 -1.24 -4.82 7.84
N LYS A 103 -1.81 -5.60 8.76
CA LYS A 103 -2.24 -6.99 8.51
C LYS A 103 -3.27 -7.15 7.38
N ARG A 104 -3.93 -6.06 6.95
CA ARG A 104 -4.89 -6.09 5.83
C ARG A 104 -4.23 -6.35 4.47
N GLY A 105 -2.92 -6.20 4.35
CA GLY A 105 -2.17 -6.59 3.17
C GLY A 105 -2.29 -5.66 1.95
N TYR A 106 -3.07 -4.59 2.01
CA TYR A 106 -3.27 -3.69 0.86
C TYR A 106 -1.97 -3.04 0.39
N ALA A 107 -1.17 -2.50 1.32
CA ALA A 107 0.10 -1.88 0.97
C ALA A 107 1.13 -2.91 0.51
N ALA A 108 1.16 -4.11 1.10
CA ALA A 108 1.98 -5.22 0.62
C ALA A 108 1.60 -5.64 -0.80
N ALA A 109 0.29 -5.68 -1.13
CA ALA A 109 -0.19 -5.94 -2.48
C ALA A 109 0.20 -4.84 -3.46
N VAL A 110 0.24 -3.57 -3.02
CA VAL A 110 0.73 -2.42 -3.82
C VAL A 110 2.20 -2.60 -4.18
N ILE A 111 3.05 -2.90 -3.20
CA ILE A 111 4.50 -3.01 -3.43
C ILE A 111 4.86 -4.26 -4.23
N GLY A 112 4.17 -5.38 -3.99
CA GLY A 112 4.35 -6.62 -4.74
C GLY A 112 3.57 -6.69 -6.06
N GLY A 113 2.65 -5.74 -6.30
CA GLY A 113 1.63 -5.82 -7.35
C GLY A 113 2.08 -5.47 -8.76
N PHE A 114 3.35 -5.07 -8.98
CA PHE A 114 3.87 -4.90 -10.34
C PHE A 114 4.12 -6.27 -10.99
N SER A 115 3.02 -6.95 -11.37
CA SER A 115 3.14 -8.13 -12.21
C SER A 115 3.72 -7.75 -13.57
N VAL A 116 4.78 -8.46 -13.98
CA VAL A 116 5.37 -8.35 -15.31
C VAL A 116 4.33 -8.74 -16.39
N ASN A 117 3.33 -9.53 -16.01
CA ASN A 117 2.31 -10.11 -16.90
C ASN A 117 1.02 -9.28 -16.99
N ALA A 118 0.90 -8.18 -16.22
CA ALA A 118 -0.29 -7.32 -16.31
C ALA A 118 -0.38 -6.62 -17.67
N ALA A 119 -1.61 -6.47 -18.18
CA ALA A 119 -1.87 -5.75 -19.44
C ALA A 119 -1.28 -4.33 -19.41
N PRO A 120 -0.80 -3.79 -20.55
CA PRO A 120 -0.18 -2.46 -20.60
C PRO A 120 -1.07 -1.35 -20.02
N SER A 121 -2.39 -1.39 -20.24
CA SER A 121 -3.37 -0.44 -19.70
C SER A 121 -3.43 -0.48 -18.17
N VAL A 122 -3.43 -1.68 -17.59
CA VAL A 122 -3.40 -1.89 -16.15
C VAL A 122 -2.11 -1.32 -15.57
N ARG A 123 -0.96 -1.65 -16.18
CA ARG A 123 0.34 -1.14 -15.74
C ARG A 123 0.38 0.38 -15.77
N THR A 124 -0.14 1.02 -16.82
CA THR A 124 -0.21 2.48 -16.91
C THR A 124 -1.02 3.09 -15.76
N GLU A 125 -2.16 2.48 -15.41
CA GLU A 125 -2.98 2.95 -14.30
C GLU A 125 -2.28 2.79 -12.94
N LEU A 126 -1.64 1.65 -12.69
CA LEU A 126 -0.88 1.43 -11.45
C LEU A 126 0.29 2.42 -11.32
N VAL A 127 1.01 2.67 -12.41
CA VAL A 127 2.11 3.67 -12.44
C VAL A 127 1.58 5.06 -12.12
N ARG A 128 0.46 5.48 -12.73
CA ARG A 128 -0.15 6.79 -12.47
C ARG A 128 -0.50 6.98 -10.99
N GLN A 129 -1.05 5.96 -10.35
CA GLN A 129 -1.40 6.02 -8.92
C GLN A 129 -0.16 6.08 -8.04
N ARG A 130 0.87 5.27 -8.35
CA ARG A 130 2.15 5.32 -7.66
C ARG A 130 2.79 6.70 -7.77
N ASP A 131 2.84 7.27 -8.96
CA ASP A 131 3.49 8.55 -9.21
C ASP A 131 2.83 9.67 -8.40
N ARG A 132 1.49 9.66 -8.30
CA ARG A 132 0.74 10.59 -7.43
C ARG A 132 1.15 10.46 -5.95
N TYR A 133 1.38 9.25 -5.46
CA TYR A 133 1.86 9.03 -4.11
C TYR A 133 3.31 9.52 -3.93
N GLU A 134 4.18 9.20 -4.88
CA GLU A 134 5.57 9.62 -4.87
C GLU A 134 5.73 11.15 -4.96
N ASP A 135 4.80 11.87 -5.62
CA ASP A 135 4.79 13.33 -5.66
C ASP A 135 4.72 13.92 -4.25
N THR A 136 3.97 13.30 -3.33
CA THR A 136 3.91 13.74 -1.92
C THR A 136 5.29 13.68 -1.26
N PHE A 137 6.04 12.60 -1.48
CA PHE A 137 7.41 12.49 -0.97
C PHE A 137 8.38 13.43 -1.69
N ARG A 138 8.16 13.72 -2.99
CA ARG A 138 8.93 14.71 -3.72
C ARG A 138 8.79 16.09 -3.09
N ASP A 139 7.58 16.49 -2.75
CA ASP A 139 7.29 17.79 -2.12
C ASP A 139 7.89 17.85 -0.71
N LEU A 140 7.80 16.80 0.09
CA LEU A 140 8.41 16.72 1.41
C LEU A 140 9.93 16.88 1.34
N VAL A 141 10.59 16.18 0.42
CA VAL A 141 12.03 16.26 0.22
C VAL A 141 12.46 17.61 -0.38
N ALA A 142 11.64 18.22 -1.24
CA ALA A 142 11.90 19.55 -1.79
C ALA A 142 11.96 20.63 -0.70
N ALA A 143 11.18 20.47 0.37
CA ALA A 143 11.14 21.39 1.50
C ALA A 143 12.34 21.25 2.48
N LEU A 144 13.16 20.20 2.36
CA LEU A 144 14.28 19.97 3.27
C LEU A 144 15.40 21.03 3.08
N PRO A 145 16.03 21.48 4.18
CA PRO A 145 17.17 22.41 4.12
C PRO A 145 18.46 21.65 3.76
N LEU A 146 18.50 21.07 2.56
CA LEU A 146 19.65 20.30 2.08
C LEU A 146 20.73 21.20 1.49
N GLY A 147 21.99 20.80 1.70
CA GLY A 147 23.14 21.43 1.09
C GLY A 147 23.21 21.21 -0.44
N PRO A 148 24.04 22.00 -1.14
CA PRO A 148 24.11 21.99 -2.61
C PRO A 148 24.61 20.66 -3.21
N HIS A 149 25.24 19.80 -2.42
CA HIS A 149 25.77 18.50 -2.86
C HIS A 149 24.85 17.32 -2.54
N GLN A 150 23.70 17.57 -1.88
CA GLN A 150 22.74 16.54 -1.54
C GLN A 150 21.70 16.39 -2.64
N ASP A 151 21.66 15.22 -3.26
CA ASP A 151 20.72 14.90 -4.33
C ASP A 151 19.35 14.52 -3.75
N ARG A 152 18.38 15.41 -3.92
CA ARG A 152 16.97 15.21 -3.47
C ARG A 152 16.31 14.00 -4.10
N GLN A 153 16.58 13.75 -5.37
CA GLN A 153 16.01 12.61 -6.07
C GLN A 153 16.56 11.30 -5.50
N PHE A 154 17.88 11.24 -5.31
CA PHE A 154 18.53 10.06 -4.73
C PHE A 154 18.05 9.82 -3.29
N LEU A 155 17.95 10.87 -2.46
CA LEU A 155 17.43 10.77 -1.09
C LEU A 155 16.01 10.17 -1.09
N ARG A 156 15.11 10.71 -1.91
CA ARG A 156 13.74 10.19 -2.01
C ARG A 156 13.70 8.72 -2.40
N LEU A 157 14.45 8.34 -3.44
CA LEU A 157 14.49 6.96 -3.93
C LEU A 157 15.11 6.00 -2.90
N ALA A 158 16.20 6.42 -2.25
CA ALA A 158 16.85 5.64 -1.20
C ALA A 158 15.93 5.45 0.01
N LEU A 159 15.26 6.51 0.47
CA LEU A 159 14.32 6.44 1.59
C LEU A 159 13.13 5.51 1.25
N LEU A 160 12.44 5.74 0.14
CA LEU A 160 11.30 4.89 -0.25
C LEU A 160 11.72 3.44 -0.48
N GLY A 161 12.88 3.21 -1.08
CA GLY A 161 13.45 1.88 -1.24
C GLY A 161 13.70 1.18 0.10
N ALA A 162 14.30 1.88 1.07
CA ALA A 162 14.53 1.34 2.41
C ALA A 162 13.22 1.08 3.17
N LEU A 163 12.24 2.00 3.08
CA LEU A 163 10.93 1.83 3.69
C LEU A 163 10.20 0.61 3.10
N ASN A 164 10.17 0.46 1.77
CA ASN A 164 9.53 -0.67 1.11
C ASN A 164 10.22 -2.00 1.45
N TRP A 165 11.54 -2.01 1.59
CA TRP A 165 12.31 -3.20 1.93
C TRP A 165 12.03 -3.72 3.34
N THR A 166 11.42 -2.93 4.23
CA THR A 166 11.03 -3.40 5.57
C THR A 166 10.08 -4.60 5.53
N LEU A 167 9.27 -4.75 4.48
CA LEU A 167 8.43 -5.95 4.29
C LEU A 167 9.22 -7.27 4.32
N ALA A 168 10.50 -7.24 3.90
CA ALA A 168 11.31 -8.46 3.79
C ALA A 168 11.89 -8.94 5.12
N TRP A 169 12.08 -8.03 6.09
CA TRP A 169 12.81 -8.33 7.33
C TRP A 169 12.07 -7.95 8.61
N TYR A 170 10.98 -7.18 8.52
CA TYR A 170 10.25 -6.75 9.71
C TYR A 170 9.65 -7.92 10.48
N GLY A 171 9.83 -7.90 11.80
CA GLY A 171 9.20 -8.84 12.72
C GLY A 171 8.45 -8.09 13.83
N PRO A 172 7.30 -8.60 14.30
CA PRO A 172 6.45 -7.91 15.28
C PRO A 172 7.09 -7.73 16.66
N GLU A 173 8.17 -8.47 16.95
CA GLU A 173 8.96 -8.35 18.18
C GLU A 173 10.15 -7.38 18.04
N GLY A 174 10.31 -6.76 16.86
CA GLY A 174 11.35 -5.80 16.57
C GLY A 174 11.01 -4.36 16.97
N GLU A 175 11.75 -3.41 16.38
CA GLU A 175 11.48 -1.97 16.57
C GLU A 175 10.11 -1.60 15.99
N THR A 176 9.48 -0.57 16.56
CA THR A 176 8.20 -0.05 16.02
C THR A 176 8.40 0.64 14.66
N PRO A 177 7.35 0.72 13.83
CA PRO A 177 7.41 1.45 12.55
C PRO A 177 7.93 2.88 12.71
N GLU A 178 7.56 3.58 13.78
CA GLU A 178 8.00 4.94 14.10
C GLU A 178 9.49 4.99 14.42
N ALA A 179 10.01 4.03 15.18
CA ALA A 179 11.44 3.96 15.51
C ALA A 179 12.28 3.67 14.25
N ILE A 180 11.81 2.76 13.39
CA ILE A 180 12.47 2.44 12.12
C ILE A 180 12.47 3.68 11.21
N ALA A 181 11.33 4.36 11.05
CA ALA A 181 11.21 5.56 10.24
C ALA A 181 12.20 6.65 10.69
N ARG A 182 12.23 6.93 12.00
CA ARG A 182 13.17 7.90 12.60
C ARG A 182 14.61 7.57 12.28
N ARG A 183 15.01 6.33 12.45
CA ARG A 183 16.39 5.89 12.17
C ARG A 183 16.75 6.01 10.69
N LEU A 184 15.83 5.67 9.79
CA LEU A 184 16.05 5.79 8.35
C LEU A 184 16.19 7.27 7.94
N VAL A 185 15.30 8.14 8.40
CA VAL A 185 15.35 9.57 8.08
C VAL A 185 16.61 10.22 8.66
N ALA A 186 17.04 9.84 9.86
CA ALA A 186 18.24 10.36 10.50
C ALA A 186 19.53 10.13 9.68
N GLN A 187 19.58 9.10 8.82
CA GLN A 187 20.72 8.84 7.95
C GLN A 187 20.93 9.92 6.88
N PHE A 188 19.90 10.72 6.60
CA PHE A 188 19.93 11.79 5.59
C PHE A 188 20.01 13.19 6.20
N ARG A 189 19.88 13.30 7.53
CA ARG A 189 19.90 14.55 8.30
C ARG A 189 21.35 14.92 8.74
N ALA A 190 22.33 14.69 7.89
CA ALA A 190 23.73 14.97 8.20
C ALA A 190 24.06 16.47 8.09
#